data_7dfb2037fe8779e60713c3b1f516e24f
#
_entry.id   7dfb2037fe8779e60713c3b1f516e24f
#
_cell.length_a   1.000
_cell.length_b   1.000
_cell.length_c   1.000
_cell.angle_alpha   90.00
_cell.angle_beta   90.00
_cell.angle_gamma   90.00
#
_symmetry.space_group_name_H-M   'P 1'
#
loop_
_entity.id
_entity.type
_entity.pdbx_description
1 polymer ?
#
loop_
_entity_poly.entity_id
_entity_poly.type
_entity_poly.pdbx_seq_one_letter_code
_entity_poly.pdbx_strand_id
1 'polypeptide(L)'
;MGKEKNSRRVAENEAMAKLRMLKTSPQKLNLLAGLIRGKKVDRALNDLTFSKKRIAADVKKCLQSAIANAENNHNLDVDELIVSEAYVGKNLTMKRGRPRARGRFGRIIKPFSELTIKVRQLEEQA
;
A
#
# COMPACT_ATOMS: atom_id res chain seq x y z
N MET A 1 -10.71 17.20 31.90
CA MET A 1 -10.52 17.81 30.58
C MET A 1 -9.74 16.84 29.69
N GLY A 2 -10.25 16.56 28.51
CA GLY A 2 -9.60 15.63 27.58
C GLY A 2 -8.42 16.26 26.85
N LYS A 3 -7.59 15.40 26.25
CA LYS A 3 -6.50 15.84 25.38
C LYS A 3 -7.06 16.49 24.12
N GLU A 4 -6.33 17.42 23.55
CA GLU A 4 -6.66 17.97 22.26
C GLU A 4 -6.63 16.86 21.19
N LYS A 5 -7.50 16.98 20.20
CA LYS A 5 -7.58 16.03 19.10
C LYS A 5 -6.30 16.12 18.27
N ASN A 6 -5.69 14.98 17.99
CA ASN A 6 -4.52 14.93 17.12
C ASN A 6 -4.89 15.43 15.72
N SER A 7 -3.98 16.16 15.10
CA SER A 7 -4.15 16.58 13.70
C SER A 7 -4.16 15.36 12.78
N ARG A 8 -4.88 15.47 11.67
CA ARG A 8 -4.88 14.41 10.66
C ARG A 8 -3.51 14.29 10.01
N ARG A 9 -3.11 13.06 9.71
CA ARG A 9 -1.83 12.78 9.03
C ARG A 9 -1.85 13.08 7.54
N VAL A 10 -3.02 13.31 6.98
CA VAL A 10 -3.21 13.59 5.56
C VAL A 10 -3.88 14.95 5.39
N ALA A 11 -3.64 15.58 4.25
CA ALA A 11 -4.28 16.85 3.90
C ALA A 11 -5.79 16.64 3.65
N GLU A 12 -6.57 17.72 3.60
CA GLU A 12 -8.01 17.63 3.40
C GLU A 12 -8.40 17.00 2.07
N ASN A 13 -7.57 17.17 1.04
CA ASN A 13 -7.80 16.60 -0.29
C ASN A 13 -7.13 15.23 -0.48
N GLU A 14 -6.67 14.62 0.60
CA GLU A 14 -5.98 13.33 0.56
C GLU A 14 -6.69 12.31 1.44
N ALA A 15 -6.58 11.07 1.05
CA ALA A 15 -6.99 9.93 1.86
C ALA A 15 -5.93 8.85 1.78
N MET A 16 -5.86 8.00 2.78
CA MET A 16 -4.88 6.93 2.81
C MET A 16 -5.49 5.61 3.24
N ALA A 17 -4.87 4.54 2.83
CA ALA A 17 -5.11 3.20 3.34
C ALA A 17 -3.79 2.51 3.60
N LYS A 18 -3.77 1.67 4.61
CA LYS A 18 -2.58 0.92 5.00
C LYS A 18 -2.94 -0.55 5.15
N LEU A 19 -2.13 -1.40 4.55
CA LEU A 19 -2.27 -2.83 4.66
C LEU A 19 -1.00 -3.41 5.27
N ARG A 20 -1.17 -4.11 6.39
CA ARG A 20 -0.05 -4.66 7.16
C ARG A 20 0.03 -6.17 6.98
N MET A 21 1.19 -6.73 7.30
CA MET A 21 1.43 -8.17 7.34
C MET A 21 1.21 -8.86 5.98
N LEU A 22 1.65 -8.21 4.91
CA LEU A 22 1.67 -8.83 3.59
C LEU A 22 2.82 -9.81 3.51
N LYS A 23 2.53 -11.03 3.08
CA LYS A 23 3.49 -12.13 3.01
C LYS A 23 4.34 -12.01 1.74
N THR A 24 5.15 -10.97 1.68
CA THR A 24 6.07 -10.73 0.56
C THR A 24 7.23 -9.85 1.05
N SER A 25 8.34 -9.87 0.32
CA SER A 25 9.45 -9.00 0.66
C SER A 25 9.15 -7.55 0.28
N PRO A 26 9.69 -6.57 1.04
CA PRO A 26 9.48 -5.16 0.69
C PRO A 26 9.93 -4.81 -0.72
N GLN A 27 11.03 -5.39 -1.19
CA GLN A 27 11.55 -5.12 -2.53
C GLN A 27 10.56 -5.56 -3.62
N LYS A 28 9.97 -6.75 -3.48
CA LYS A 28 9.00 -7.27 -4.44
C LYS A 28 7.69 -6.48 -4.41
N LEU A 29 7.23 -6.11 -3.23
CA LEU A 29 6.02 -5.30 -3.09
C LEU A 29 6.24 -3.90 -3.67
N ASN A 30 7.45 -3.34 -3.51
CA ASN A 30 7.77 -2.02 -4.03
C ASN A 30 7.72 -1.95 -5.57
N LEU A 31 7.93 -3.06 -6.26
CA LEU A 31 7.77 -3.10 -7.72
C LEU A 31 6.33 -2.76 -8.13
N LEU A 32 5.35 -3.32 -7.42
CA LEU A 32 3.94 -3.00 -7.66
C LEU A 32 3.57 -1.60 -7.20
N ALA A 33 4.12 -1.16 -6.06
CA ALA A 33 3.91 0.22 -5.61
C ALA A 33 4.44 1.21 -6.65
N GLY A 34 5.60 0.94 -7.24
CA GLY A 34 6.16 1.76 -8.31
C GLY A 34 5.30 1.79 -9.56
N LEU A 35 4.62 0.68 -9.85
CA LEU A 35 3.73 0.58 -11.01
C LEU A 35 2.55 1.56 -10.92
N ILE A 36 2.02 1.78 -9.73
CA ILE A 36 0.82 2.61 -9.54
C ILE A 36 1.10 4.05 -9.13
N ARG A 37 2.33 4.39 -8.74
CA ARG A 37 2.67 5.75 -8.31
C ARG A 37 2.42 6.77 -9.41
N GLY A 38 1.75 7.85 -9.04
CA GLY A 38 1.52 8.98 -9.94
C GLY A 38 0.46 8.74 -11.01
N LYS A 39 -0.21 7.61 -10.99
CA LYS A 39 -1.26 7.29 -11.95
C LYS A 39 -2.63 7.63 -11.41
N LYS A 40 -3.58 7.89 -12.31
CA LYS A 40 -4.98 7.99 -11.93
C LYS A 40 -5.45 6.65 -11.37
N VAL A 41 -6.36 6.70 -10.40
CA VAL A 41 -6.83 5.48 -9.73
C VAL A 41 -7.46 4.47 -10.68
N ASP A 42 -8.18 4.91 -11.69
CA ASP A 42 -8.78 4.01 -12.69
C ASP A 42 -7.71 3.22 -13.44
N ARG A 43 -6.67 3.89 -13.88
CA ARG A 43 -5.56 3.26 -14.59
C ARG A 43 -4.76 2.35 -13.67
N ALA A 44 -4.54 2.78 -12.43
CA ALA A 44 -3.85 1.96 -11.43
C ALA A 44 -4.62 0.67 -11.15
N LEU A 45 -5.95 0.75 -11.00
CA LEU A 45 -6.79 -0.43 -10.80
C LEU A 45 -6.73 -1.40 -11.98
N ASN A 46 -6.74 -0.88 -13.21
CA ASN A 46 -6.62 -1.70 -14.40
C ASN A 46 -5.26 -2.39 -14.47
N ASP A 47 -4.19 -1.67 -14.20
CA ASP A 47 -2.84 -2.23 -14.20
C ASP A 47 -2.71 -3.36 -13.17
N LEU A 48 -3.29 -3.19 -11.99
CA LEU A 48 -3.27 -4.21 -10.94
C LEU A 48 -4.15 -5.42 -11.30
N THR A 49 -5.28 -5.20 -11.96
CA THR A 49 -6.19 -6.26 -12.38
C THR A 49 -5.51 -7.19 -13.40
N PHE A 50 -4.73 -6.63 -14.30
CA PHE A 50 -4.05 -7.38 -15.35
C PHE A 50 -2.63 -7.80 -15.00
N SER A 51 -2.16 -7.48 -13.80
CA SER A 51 -0.85 -7.90 -13.34
C SER A 51 -0.83 -9.40 -13.04
N LYS A 52 0.25 -10.07 -13.47
CA LYS A 52 0.45 -11.49 -13.25
C LYS A 52 0.98 -11.80 -11.84
N LYS A 53 1.37 -10.79 -11.08
CA LYS A 53 1.92 -10.98 -9.74
C LYS A 53 0.83 -11.32 -8.73
N ARG A 54 1.08 -12.32 -7.89
CA ARG A 54 0.12 -12.78 -6.87
C ARG A 54 -0.29 -11.66 -5.91
N ILE A 55 0.67 -10.85 -5.50
CA ILE A 55 0.43 -9.80 -4.51
C ILE A 55 -0.37 -8.62 -5.07
N ALA A 56 -0.53 -8.56 -6.40
CA ALA A 56 -1.30 -7.48 -7.04
C ALA A 56 -2.76 -7.43 -6.55
N ALA A 57 -3.34 -8.57 -6.22
CA ALA A 57 -4.71 -8.62 -5.67
C ALA A 57 -4.80 -7.89 -4.33
N ASP A 58 -3.81 -8.07 -3.46
CA ASP A 58 -3.77 -7.40 -2.16
C ASP A 58 -3.51 -5.90 -2.31
N VAL A 59 -2.63 -5.51 -3.23
CA VAL A 59 -2.37 -4.10 -3.54
C VAL A 59 -3.64 -3.43 -4.08
N LYS A 60 -4.38 -4.14 -4.93
CA LYS A 60 -5.66 -3.66 -5.47
C LYS A 60 -6.68 -3.42 -4.36
N LYS A 61 -6.78 -4.33 -3.38
CA LYS A 61 -7.67 -4.16 -2.22
C LYS A 61 -7.30 -2.93 -1.41
N CYS A 62 -6.00 -2.71 -1.19
CA CYS A 62 -5.51 -1.55 -0.47
C CYS A 62 -5.89 -0.25 -1.21
N LEU A 63 -5.70 -0.22 -2.52
CA LEU A 63 -6.09 0.93 -3.35
C LEU A 63 -7.59 1.17 -3.32
N GLN A 64 -8.40 0.12 -3.40
CA GLN A 64 -9.85 0.23 -3.29
C GLN A 64 -10.27 0.78 -1.93
N SER A 65 -9.59 0.38 -0.85
CA SER A 65 -9.83 0.92 0.48
C SER A 65 -9.50 2.41 0.55
N ALA A 66 -8.41 2.84 -0.07
CA ALA A 66 -8.03 4.25 -0.12
C ALA A 66 -9.06 5.08 -0.89
N ILE A 67 -9.56 4.55 -2.00
CA ILE A 67 -10.61 5.20 -2.80
C ILE A 67 -11.90 5.31 -1.99
N ALA A 68 -12.30 4.25 -1.30
CA ALA A 68 -13.50 4.25 -0.46
C ALA A 68 -13.38 5.25 0.68
N ASN A 69 -12.20 5.36 1.32
CA ASN A 69 -11.95 6.36 2.34
C ASN A 69 -12.07 7.78 1.80
N ALA A 70 -11.55 8.01 0.60
CA ALA A 70 -11.63 9.31 -0.06
C ALA A 70 -13.08 9.71 -0.34
N GLU A 71 -13.87 8.78 -0.86
CA GLU A 71 -15.27 9.03 -1.19
C GLU A 71 -16.14 9.19 0.05
N ASN A 72 -16.08 8.25 0.98
CA ASN A 72 -17.01 8.15 2.10
C ASN A 72 -16.64 9.05 3.28
N ASN A 73 -15.36 9.21 3.57
CA ASN A 73 -14.89 9.93 4.75
C ASN A 73 -14.48 11.37 4.47
N HIS A 74 -14.09 11.66 3.25
CA HIS A 74 -13.53 12.97 2.86
C HIS A 74 -14.32 13.66 1.75
N ASN A 75 -15.35 13.01 1.21
CA ASN A 75 -16.23 13.54 0.15
C ASN A 75 -15.45 14.00 -1.10
N LEU A 76 -14.35 13.30 -1.42
CA LEU A 76 -13.56 13.60 -2.59
C LEU A 76 -14.16 12.97 -3.84
N ASP A 77 -13.93 13.61 -4.99
CA ASP A 77 -14.40 13.10 -6.28
C ASP A 77 -13.49 11.98 -6.74
N VAL A 78 -14.04 10.78 -6.86
CA VAL A 78 -13.30 9.56 -7.26
C VAL A 78 -12.70 9.72 -8.65
N ASP A 79 -13.39 10.41 -9.57
CA ASP A 79 -12.91 10.58 -10.95
C ASP A 79 -11.66 11.44 -11.05
N GLU A 80 -11.38 12.24 -10.03
CA GLU A 80 -10.23 13.16 -10.00
C GLU A 80 -9.10 12.66 -9.11
N LEU A 81 -9.20 11.45 -8.55
CA LEU A 81 -8.19 10.91 -7.66
C LEU A 81 -6.98 10.39 -8.43
N ILE A 82 -5.79 10.70 -7.91
CA ILE A 82 -4.53 10.10 -8.34
C ILE A 82 -3.85 9.41 -7.15
N VAL A 83 -3.01 8.44 -7.44
CA VAL A 83 -2.15 7.84 -6.43
C VAL A 83 -0.97 8.78 -6.22
N SER A 84 -1.04 9.60 -5.20
CA SER A 84 0.01 10.56 -4.91
C SER A 84 1.25 9.90 -4.32
N GLU A 85 1.04 8.94 -3.43
CA GLU A 85 2.13 8.22 -2.79
C GLU A 85 1.74 6.75 -2.63
N ALA A 86 2.71 5.87 -2.88
CA ALA A 86 2.60 4.45 -2.55
C ALA A 86 3.97 4.00 -2.07
N TYR A 87 4.08 3.64 -0.81
CA TYR A 87 5.36 3.25 -0.24
C TYR A 87 5.22 1.99 0.60
N VAL A 88 6.34 1.31 0.73
CA VAL A 88 6.44 0.00 1.35
C VAL A 88 7.42 0.08 2.51
N GLY A 89 7.05 -0.54 3.62
CA GLY A 89 7.92 -0.66 4.78
C GLY A 89 8.08 -2.12 5.19
N LYS A 90 9.10 -2.38 5.99
CA LYS A 90 9.26 -3.67 6.65
C LYS A 90 8.25 -3.78 7.78
N ASN A 91 7.69 -4.97 7.91
CA ASN A 91 6.84 -5.31 9.03
C ASN A 91 7.54 -6.39 9.85
N LEU A 92 6.90 -7.51 10.10
CA LEU A 92 7.48 -8.61 10.85
C LEU A 92 8.41 -9.44 9.96
N THR A 93 9.52 -9.91 10.50
CA THR A 93 10.37 -10.90 9.83
C THR A 93 10.32 -12.19 10.63
N MET A 94 9.86 -13.26 10.00
CA MET A 94 9.86 -14.59 10.59
C MET A 94 11.16 -15.29 10.26
N LYS A 95 11.92 -15.63 11.30
CA LYS A 95 13.19 -16.34 11.15
C LYS A 95 12.95 -17.83 11.38
N ARG A 96 13.31 -18.63 10.39
CA ARG A 96 13.19 -20.09 10.43
C ARG A 96 14.54 -20.71 10.10
N GLY A 97 14.70 -21.97 10.42
CA GLY A 97 15.91 -22.71 10.13
C GLY A 97 15.60 -24.02 9.41
N ARG A 98 16.56 -24.47 8.63
CA ARG A 98 16.48 -25.74 7.93
C ARG A 98 17.77 -26.52 8.15
N PRO A 99 17.68 -27.78 8.61
CA PRO A 99 18.88 -28.61 8.74
C PRO A 99 19.59 -28.80 7.40
N ARG A 100 20.89 -28.68 7.44
CA ARG A 100 21.76 -28.88 6.27
C ARG A 100 22.77 -29.98 6.57
N ALA A 101 23.56 -30.35 5.57
CA ALA A 101 24.60 -31.37 5.68
C ALA A 101 25.59 -31.07 6.81
N ARG A 102 26.10 -32.12 7.48
CA ARG A 102 27.08 -32.04 8.57
C ARG A 102 26.63 -31.28 9.80
N GLY A 103 25.32 -31.35 10.11
CA GLY A 103 24.78 -30.71 11.31
C GLY A 103 24.68 -29.20 11.24
N ARG A 104 24.91 -28.61 10.06
CA ARG A 104 24.75 -27.17 9.87
C ARG A 104 23.30 -26.79 9.74
N PHE A 105 23.00 -25.54 10.09
CA PHE A 105 21.64 -25.01 10.10
C PHE A 105 21.56 -23.85 9.10
N GLY A 106 20.73 -24.01 8.07
CA GLY A 106 20.50 -22.96 7.09
C GLY A 106 19.39 -22.01 7.55
N ARG A 107 19.66 -20.72 7.50
CA ARG A 107 18.68 -19.71 7.87
C ARG A 107 17.67 -19.49 6.74
N ILE A 108 16.41 -19.43 7.11
CA ILE A 108 15.33 -19.03 6.22
C ILE A 108 14.68 -17.79 6.80
N ILE A 109 14.66 -16.72 6.02
CA ILE A 109 14.05 -15.46 6.44
C ILE A 109 12.76 -15.28 5.63
N LYS A 110 11.64 -15.14 6.34
CA LYS A 110 10.33 -14.88 5.72
C LYS A 110 9.90 -13.47 6.10
N PRO A 111 10.16 -12.48 5.23
CA PRO A 111 9.81 -11.11 5.52
C PRO A 111 8.33 -10.84 5.25
N PHE A 112 7.74 -10.00 6.07
CA PHE A 112 6.43 -9.41 5.86
C PHE A 112 6.60 -7.92 5.59
N SER A 113 5.68 -7.37 4.84
CA SER A 113 5.73 -5.97 4.44
C SER A 113 4.43 -5.26 4.76
N GLU A 114 4.48 -3.95 4.83
CA GLU A 114 3.29 -3.12 4.89
C GLU A 114 3.28 -2.16 3.71
N LEU A 115 2.09 -1.89 3.23
CA LEU A 115 1.87 -0.99 2.09
C LEU A 115 1.01 0.17 2.56
N THR A 116 1.43 1.38 2.24
CA THR A 116 0.65 2.59 2.45
C THR A 116 0.39 3.25 1.11
N ILE A 117 -0.87 3.48 0.79
CA ILE A 117 -1.27 4.17 -0.42
C ILE A 117 -2.00 5.44 -0.02
N LYS A 118 -1.55 6.57 -0.55
CA LYS A 118 -2.23 7.85 -0.42
C LYS A 118 -2.79 8.25 -1.77
N VAL A 119 -4.04 8.62 -1.80
CA VAL A 119 -4.71 9.16 -2.98
C VAL A 119 -5.06 10.62 -2.73
N ARG A 120 -4.95 11.43 -3.76
CA ARG A 120 -5.21 12.86 -3.67
C ARG A 120 -6.11 13.28 -4.82
N GLN A 121 -7.07 14.14 -4.52
CA GLN A 121 -7.88 14.78 -5.53
C GLN A 121 -7.07 15.89 -6.19
N LEU A 122 -7.00 15.87 -7.50
CA LEU A 122 -6.38 16.94 -8.27
C LEU A 122 -7.29 18.17 -8.20
N GLU A 123 -6.70 19.31 -7.83
CA GLU A 123 -7.40 20.57 -7.93
C GLU A 123 -7.41 21.02 -9.39
N GLU A 124 -8.58 21.39 -9.89
CA GLU A 124 -8.65 22.03 -11.20
C GLU A 124 -7.92 23.36 -11.12
N GLN A 125 -6.89 23.49 -11.95
CA GLN A 125 -6.27 24.78 -12.13
C GLN A 125 -7.20 25.61 -12.99
N ALA A 126 -7.77 26.61 -12.35
CA ALA A 126 -8.62 27.58 -13.05
C ALA A 126 -7.79 28.35 -14.10
#